data_76579b1b127ad84eca56e10d380a4131
#
_entry.id   76579b1b127ad84eca56e10d380a4131
#
_cell.length_a   1.000
_cell.length_b   1.000
_cell.length_c   1.000
_cell.angle_alpha   90.00
_cell.angle_beta   90.00
_cell.angle_gamma   90.00
#
_symmetry.space_group_name_H-M   'P 1'
#
loop_
_entity.id
_entity.type
_entity.pdbx_description
1 polymer ?
#
loop_
_entity_poly.entity_id
_entity_poly.type
_entity_poly.pdbx_seq_one_letter_code
_entity_poly.pdbx_strand_id
1 'polypeptide(L)'
;VRFLLSGYYGFGNLGDEMLLEVIVGKLRERYPGAVIDVLSQTPEETARDFQVEATPRMDLSAVKHAIERADIVLSGGGGLLQNATSLKSLLYYAGIVRTAIHAGRKTMIFAQSIGPLDFIGRQTVRECCKGLQAATVRDERSRSLLETLLGDVTVERSADPVFLIDQPARVVVGGLGPEIDPLVVVCVRKTAAFADGTDKIAAGVDRLAELGANVVFLPIGGAADAEASTAIIRRCRSTPMLLPVDCTATAVGLIARAKLVIGVRLHALILAIRFGVPFLAIPYDPKVSALCEDIGYPLPALWTPGARSGSEGDPAEAARAAWERREGLATLVGEAAMRMRVSAERNFEVLDRLAKV
;
A
#
# COMPACT_ATOMS: atom_id res chain seq x y z
N VAL A 1 -27.03 5.86 3.27
CA VAL A 1 -26.25 4.66 2.89
C VAL A 1 -25.28 4.31 3.99
N ARG A 2 -25.25 3.03 4.38
CA ARG A 2 -24.29 2.50 5.36
C ARG A 2 -23.27 1.62 4.67
N PHE A 3 -22.00 1.98 4.77
CA PHE A 3 -20.87 1.19 4.27
C PHE A 3 -20.25 0.39 5.40
N LEU A 4 -19.86 -0.85 5.11
CA LEU A 4 -18.97 -1.65 5.94
C LEU A 4 -17.65 -1.87 5.20
N LEU A 5 -16.54 -1.47 5.82
CA LEU A 5 -15.20 -1.62 5.27
C LEU A 5 -14.47 -2.78 5.94
N SER A 6 -14.03 -3.76 5.15
CA SER A 6 -13.21 -4.87 5.61
C SER A 6 -11.82 -4.78 4.99
N GLY A 7 -10.78 -4.62 5.81
CA GLY A 7 -9.39 -4.47 5.37
C GLY A 7 -8.39 -4.85 6.47
N TYR A 8 -7.12 -4.54 6.24
CA TYR A 8 -6.06 -4.75 7.23
C TYR A 8 -5.89 -3.49 8.09
N TYR A 9 -6.97 -3.09 8.78
CA TYR A 9 -7.07 -1.84 9.52
C TYR A 9 -6.86 -2.02 11.02
N GLY A 10 -6.24 -1.03 11.66
CA GLY A 10 -5.93 -1.04 13.09
C GLY A 10 -4.74 -1.93 13.47
N PHE A 11 -3.82 -2.21 12.53
CA PHE A 11 -2.61 -2.98 12.79
C PHE A 11 -1.33 -2.13 12.88
N GLY A 12 -1.47 -0.80 12.77
CA GLY A 12 -0.32 0.11 12.77
C GLY A 12 0.51 0.05 11.49
N ASN A 13 -0.03 -0.50 10.38
CA ASN A 13 0.58 -0.40 9.06
C ASN A 13 0.09 0.86 8.37
N LEU A 14 0.89 1.90 8.35
CA LEU A 14 0.50 3.21 7.80
C LEU A 14 0.05 3.14 6.34
N GLY A 15 0.52 2.17 5.55
CA GLY A 15 0.06 1.98 4.18
C GLY A 15 -1.42 1.60 4.10
N ASP A 16 -1.89 0.70 4.97
CA ASP A 16 -3.29 0.29 5.02
C ASP A 16 -4.15 1.37 5.72
N GLU A 17 -3.58 2.12 6.68
CA GLU A 17 -4.26 3.28 7.29
C GLU A 17 -4.44 4.43 6.28
N MET A 18 -3.47 4.68 5.39
CA MET A 18 -3.62 5.64 4.27
C MET A 18 -4.72 5.20 3.30
N LEU A 19 -4.83 3.90 3.01
CA LEU A 19 -5.94 3.37 2.22
C LEU A 19 -7.28 3.68 2.88
N LEU A 20 -7.40 3.43 4.17
CA LEU A 20 -8.61 3.73 4.94
C LEU A 20 -8.94 5.22 4.91
N GLU A 21 -7.94 6.08 5.14
CA GLU A 21 -8.08 7.55 5.11
C GLU A 21 -8.68 8.02 3.78
N VAL A 22 -8.11 7.58 2.66
CA VAL A 22 -8.60 7.95 1.32
C VAL A 22 -9.99 7.40 1.06
N ILE A 23 -10.26 6.14 1.41
CA ILE A 23 -11.57 5.53 1.19
C ILE A 23 -12.64 6.27 2.00
N VAL A 24 -12.40 6.51 3.29
CA VAL A 24 -13.34 7.24 4.16
C VAL A 24 -13.57 8.66 3.65
N GLY A 25 -12.51 9.39 3.29
CA GLY A 25 -12.60 10.73 2.73
C GLY A 25 -13.45 10.79 1.47
N LYS A 26 -13.19 9.89 0.52
CA LYS A 26 -13.94 9.80 -0.75
C LYS A 26 -15.38 9.34 -0.56
N LEU A 27 -15.66 8.45 0.36
CA LEU A 27 -17.03 8.06 0.68
C LEU A 27 -17.83 9.23 1.26
N ARG A 28 -17.25 10.04 2.12
CA ARG A 28 -17.90 11.25 2.65
C ARG A 28 -18.16 12.30 1.58
N GLU A 29 -17.19 12.49 0.68
CA GLU A 29 -17.32 13.42 -0.45
C GLU A 29 -18.47 13.00 -1.37
N ARG A 30 -18.55 11.71 -1.75
CA ARG A 30 -19.51 11.19 -2.75
C ARG A 30 -20.88 10.86 -2.18
N TYR A 31 -20.94 10.52 -0.90
CA TYR A 31 -22.18 10.10 -0.20
C TYR A 31 -22.37 10.93 1.08
N PRO A 32 -22.75 12.22 0.98
CA PRO A 32 -22.97 13.06 2.14
C PRO A 32 -23.98 12.42 3.11
N GLY A 33 -23.63 12.34 4.40
CA GLY A 33 -24.45 11.68 5.42
C GLY A 33 -24.33 10.15 5.46
N ALA A 34 -23.41 9.53 4.69
CA ALA A 34 -23.16 8.10 4.80
C ALA A 34 -22.61 7.74 6.19
N VAL A 35 -23.08 6.62 6.71
CA VAL A 35 -22.51 5.98 7.89
C VAL A 35 -21.44 4.99 7.42
N ILE A 36 -20.26 5.09 7.99
CA ILE A 36 -19.13 4.23 7.66
C ILE A 36 -18.76 3.43 8.90
N ASP A 37 -18.78 2.10 8.78
CA ASP A 37 -18.34 1.17 9.84
C ASP A 37 -17.11 0.42 9.33
N VAL A 38 -16.09 0.28 10.17
CA VAL A 38 -14.80 -0.30 9.81
C VAL A 38 -14.50 -1.51 10.68
N LEU A 39 -14.25 -2.67 10.07
CA LEU A 39 -13.73 -3.83 10.80
C LEU A 39 -12.27 -3.60 11.16
N SER A 40 -11.99 -3.38 12.45
CA SER A 40 -10.65 -2.99 12.92
C SER A 40 -10.11 -3.92 14.00
N GLN A 41 -8.77 -4.00 14.06
CA GLN A 41 -8.04 -4.65 15.16
C GLN A 41 -8.04 -3.80 16.43
N THR A 42 -8.01 -2.47 16.28
CA THR A 42 -8.09 -1.47 17.36
C THR A 42 -9.27 -0.53 17.10
N PRO A 43 -10.53 -0.99 17.34
CA PRO A 43 -11.71 -0.26 16.92
C PRO A 43 -11.82 1.13 17.56
N GLU A 44 -11.43 1.29 18.82
CA GLU A 44 -11.49 2.58 19.53
C GLU A 44 -10.57 3.62 18.89
N GLU A 45 -9.33 3.22 18.52
CA GLU A 45 -8.38 4.08 17.82
C GLU A 45 -8.90 4.44 16.42
N THR A 46 -9.34 3.43 15.67
CA THR A 46 -9.90 3.62 14.32
C THR A 46 -11.11 4.57 14.35
N ALA A 47 -12.03 4.40 15.29
CA ALA A 47 -13.20 5.25 15.42
C ALA A 47 -12.81 6.71 15.72
N ARG A 48 -11.86 6.92 16.62
CA ARG A 48 -11.35 8.24 16.99
C ARG A 48 -10.63 8.93 15.84
N ASP A 49 -9.68 8.20 15.21
CA ASP A 49 -8.74 8.79 14.25
C ASP A 49 -9.40 9.09 12.90
N PHE A 50 -10.34 8.24 12.47
CA PHE A 50 -11.08 8.42 11.22
C PHE A 50 -12.51 8.96 11.41
N GLN A 51 -12.97 9.15 12.64
CA GLN A 51 -14.34 9.61 12.98
C GLN A 51 -15.43 8.73 12.34
N VAL A 52 -15.28 7.42 12.41
CA VAL A 52 -16.16 6.39 11.85
C VAL A 52 -16.73 5.51 12.97
N GLU A 53 -17.76 4.71 12.67
CA GLU A 53 -18.06 3.55 13.51
C GLU A 53 -16.96 2.50 13.29
N ALA A 54 -16.62 1.74 14.33
CA ALA A 54 -15.64 0.67 14.20
C ALA A 54 -16.08 -0.57 14.98
N THR A 55 -16.02 -1.71 14.30
CA THR A 55 -16.41 -3.01 14.84
C THR A 55 -15.18 -3.88 15.09
N PRO A 56 -15.05 -4.53 16.27
CA PRO A 56 -13.97 -5.47 16.56
C PRO A 56 -13.95 -6.61 15.55
N ARG A 57 -12.92 -6.70 14.73
CA ARG A 57 -12.83 -7.66 13.62
C ARG A 57 -12.85 -9.12 14.04
N MET A 58 -12.46 -9.45 15.27
CA MET A 58 -12.39 -10.83 15.77
C MET A 58 -13.67 -11.25 16.51
N ASP A 59 -14.58 -10.34 16.77
CA ASP A 59 -15.90 -10.66 17.30
C ASP A 59 -16.86 -11.02 16.15
N LEU A 60 -16.98 -12.31 15.87
CA LEU A 60 -17.79 -12.80 14.75
C LEU A 60 -19.26 -12.44 14.86
N SER A 61 -19.81 -12.27 16.09
CA SER A 61 -21.19 -11.84 16.31
C SER A 61 -21.35 -10.37 15.93
N ALA A 62 -20.46 -9.50 16.39
CA ALA A 62 -20.43 -8.09 16.04
C ALA A 62 -20.24 -7.88 14.53
N VAL A 63 -19.31 -8.63 13.92
CA VAL A 63 -19.06 -8.61 12.47
C VAL A 63 -20.31 -9.00 11.68
N LYS A 64 -20.99 -10.09 12.07
CA LYS A 64 -22.25 -10.50 11.43
C LYS A 64 -23.30 -9.42 11.53
N HIS A 65 -23.49 -8.83 12.69
CA HIS A 65 -24.44 -7.75 12.91
C HIS A 65 -24.09 -6.50 12.09
N ALA A 66 -22.79 -6.13 12.00
CA ALA A 66 -22.34 -5.04 11.14
C ALA A 66 -22.65 -5.29 9.64
N ILE A 67 -22.43 -6.52 9.16
CA ILE A 67 -22.81 -6.94 7.80
C ILE A 67 -24.33 -6.80 7.58
N GLU A 68 -25.14 -7.28 8.51
CA GLU A 68 -26.60 -7.25 8.39
C GLU A 68 -27.16 -5.82 8.35
N ARG A 69 -26.48 -4.86 8.97
CA ARG A 69 -26.87 -3.43 8.95
C ARG A 69 -26.34 -2.67 7.73
N ALA A 70 -25.33 -3.19 7.05
CA ALA A 70 -24.72 -2.52 5.90
C ALA A 70 -25.62 -2.55 4.66
N ASP A 71 -25.63 -1.48 3.88
CA ASP A 71 -26.19 -1.47 2.53
C ASP A 71 -25.14 -1.99 1.53
N ILE A 72 -23.88 -1.60 1.74
CA ILE A 72 -22.76 -1.96 0.87
C ILE A 72 -21.58 -2.43 1.72
N VAL A 73 -21.00 -3.57 1.35
CA VAL A 73 -19.79 -4.13 1.98
C VAL A 73 -18.64 -4.02 0.99
N LEU A 74 -17.59 -3.31 1.40
CA LEU A 74 -16.35 -3.19 0.65
C LEU A 74 -15.27 -4.07 1.26
N SER A 75 -14.85 -5.10 0.52
CA SER A 75 -13.60 -5.81 0.81
C SER A 75 -12.48 -4.97 0.20
N GLY A 76 -11.90 -4.07 1.01
CA GLY A 76 -11.22 -2.90 0.51
C GLY A 76 -9.73 -2.85 0.72
N GLY A 77 -9.03 -2.49 -0.36
CA GLY A 77 -7.62 -2.14 -0.41
C GLY A 77 -6.64 -3.26 -0.09
N GLY A 78 -5.41 -3.07 -0.46
CA GLY A 78 -4.33 -3.96 -0.08
C GLY A 78 -4.29 -5.30 -0.83
N GLY A 79 -3.77 -6.33 -0.17
CA GLY A 79 -3.67 -7.69 -0.71
C GLY A 79 -4.28 -8.71 0.25
N LEU A 80 -5.60 -8.72 0.34
CA LEU A 80 -6.34 -9.51 1.33
C LEU A 80 -6.58 -10.95 0.86
N LEU A 81 -6.91 -11.12 -0.42
CA LEU A 81 -7.21 -12.42 -1.01
C LEU A 81 -5.93 -13.08 -1.55
N GLN A 82 -5.09 -13.55 -0.62
CA GLN A 82 -3.84 -14.28 -0.87
C GLN A 82 -3.58 -15.26 0.26
N ASN A 83 -2.91 -16.37 -0.02
CA ASN A 83 -2.53 -17.37 1.01
C ASN A 83 -1.03 -17.69 1.08
N ALA A 84 -0.20 -16.89 0.42
CA ALA A 84 1.25 -17.01 0.52
C ALA A 84 1.79 -16.79 1.95
N THR A 85 1.11 -15.95 2.73
CA THR A 85 1.49 -15.66 4.12
C THR A 85 0.66 -16.46 5.12
N SER A 86 -0.64 -16.64 4.89
CA SER A 86 -1.54 -17.34 5.82
C SER A 86 -2.86 -17.74 5.16
N LEU A 87 -3.17 -19.03 5.17
CA LEU A 87 -4.49 -19.53 4.77
C LEU A 87 -5.60 -19.01 5.71
N LYS A 88 -5.31 -18.88 7.02
CA LYS A 88 -6.29 -18.33 7.98
C LYS A 88 -6.70 -16.89 7.63
N SER A 89 -5.75 -16.08 7.18
CA SER A 89 -6.04 -14.71 6.74
C SER A 89 -6.95 -14.71 5.51
N LEU A 90 -6.65 -15.53 4.51
CA LEU A 90 -7.49 -15.68 3.32
C LEU A 90 -8.93 -16.11 3.70
N LEU A 91 -9.05 -17.14 4.56
CA LEU A 91 -10.36 -17.64 5.01
C LEU A 91 -11.17 -16.57 5.74
N TYR A 92 -10.51 -15.74 6.54
CA TYR A 92 -11.16 -14.61 7.22
C TYR A 92 -11.76 -13.62 6.21
N TYR A 93 -10.94 -13.07 5.31
CA TYR A 93 -11.40 -12.04 4.37
C TYR A 93 -12.39 -12.57 3.34
N ALA A 94 -12.15 -13.76 2.80
CA ALA A 94 -13.09 -14.42 1.90
C ALA A 94 -14.41 -14.78 2.62
N GLY A 95 -14.34 -15.15 3.89
CA GLY A 95 -15.50 -15.40 4.75
C GLY A 95 -16.38 -14.16 4.95
N ILE A 96 -15.80 -12.98 5.12
CA ILE A 96 -16.55 -11.71 5.20
C ILE A 96 -17.32 -11.49 3.88
N VAL A 97 -16.63 -11.60 2.73
CA VAL A 97 -17.27 -11.45 1.40
C VAL A 97 -18.44 -12.43 1.24
N ARG A 98 -18.21 -13.71 1.55
CA ARG A 98 -19.26 -14.74 1.49
C ARG A 98 -20.45 -14.41 2.38
N THR A 99 -20.21 -14.00 3.62
CA THR A 99 -21.27 -13.68 4.58
C THR A 99 -22.10 -12.48 4.10
N ALA A 100 -21.45 -11.45 3.55
CA ALA A 100 -22.12 -10.28 3.01
C ALA A 100 -23.02 -10.63 1.81
N ILE A 101 -22.51 -11.45 0.86
CA ILE A 101 -23.28 -11.92 -0.28
C ILE A 101 -24.51 -12.75 0.18
N HIS A 102 -24.33 -13.67 1.13
CA HIS A 102 -25.43 -14.50 1.65
C HIS A 102 -26.47 -13.69 2.46
N ALA A 103 -26.05 -12.59 3.06
CA ALA A 103 -26.95 -11.64 3.73
C ALA A 103 -27.67 -10.71 2.72
N GLY A 104 -27.47 -10.89 1.41
CA GLY A 104 -28.07 -10.05 0.38
C GLY A 104 -27.53 -8.63 0.32
N ARG A 105 -26.30 -8.39 0.84
CA ARG A 105 -25.70 -7.06 0.82
C ARG A 105 -24.97 -6.83 -0.50
N LYS A 106 -25.04 -5.60 -1.04
CA LYS A 106 -24.20 -5.22 -2.17
C LYS A 106 -22.74 -5.35 -1.75
N THR A 107 -21.98 -6.17 -2.46
CA THR A 107 -20.62 -6.53 -2.05
C THR A 107 -19.65 -6.29 -3.19
N MET A 108 -18.56 -5.60 -2.88
CA MET A 108 -17.51 -5.26 -3.85
C MET A 108 -16.12 -5.61 -3.32
N ILE A 109 -15.31 -6.25 -4.16
CA ILE A 109 -13.85 -6.26 -3.98
C ILE A 109 -13.34 -4.91 -4.49
N PHE A 110 -12.68 -4.14 -3.61
CA PHE A 110 -12.33 -2.75 -3.88
C PHE A 110 -10.81 -2.56 -3.88
N ALA A 111 -10.23 -2.18 -5.03
CA ALA A 111 -8.83 -1.84 -5.20
C ALA A 111 -7.83 -2.86 -4.62
N GLN A 112 -8.06 -4.16 -4.82
CA GLN A 112 -7.17 -5.20 -4.28
C GLN A 112 -6.12 -5.68 -5.28
N SER A 113 -4.99 -6.20 -4.76
CA SER A 113 -4.16 -7.17 -5.47
C SER A 113 -4.54 -8.56 -5.02
N ILE A 114 -4.79 -9.46 -5.98
CA ILE A 114 -5.24 -10.84 -5.74
C ILE A 114 -4.07 -11.82 -5.87
N GLY A 115 -3.93 -12.68 -4.90
CA GLY A 115 -2.88 -13.71 -4.88
C GLY A 115 -1.51 -13.23 -4.36
N PRO A 116 -0.51 -14.14 -4.38
CA PRO A 116 -0.55 -15.51 -4.93
C PRO A 116 -1.57 -16.44 -4.24
N LEU A 117 -2.17 -17.32 -5.03
CA LEU A 117 -3.12 -18.32 -4.55
C LEU A 117 -2.67 -19.70 -5.01
N ASP A 118 -2.53 -20.64 -4.07
CA ASP A 118 -2.39 -22.06 -4.37
C ASP A 118 -3.75 -22.66 -4.78
N PHE A 119 -3.81 -23.97 -4.95
CA PHE A 119 -5.04 -24.66 -5.35
C PHE A 119 -6.18 -24.45 -4.33
N ILE A 120 -5.90 -24.56 -3.03
CA ILE A 120 -6.90 -24.35 -1.97
C ILE A 120 -7.36 -22.90 -1.94
N GLY A 121 -6.43 -21.95 -2.07
CA GLY A 121 -6.74 -20.53 -2.12
C GLY A 121 -7.64 -20.16 -3.30
N ARG A 122 -7.38 -20.72 -4.49
CA ARG A 122 -8.22 -20.52 -5.69
C ARG A 122 -9.64 -21.04 -5.47
N GLN A 123 -9.80 -22.23 -4.92
CA GLN A 123 -11.12 -22.78 -4.60
C GLN A 123 -11.84 -21.94 -3.55
N THR A 124 -11.12 -21.50 -2.51
CA THR A 124 -11.69 -20.63 -1.46
C THR A 124 -12.24 -19.33 -2.06
N VAL A 125 -11.45 -18.63 -2.89
CA VAL A 125 -11.90 -17.37 -3.52
C VAL A 125 -13.09 -17.64 -4.44
N ARG A 126 -13.04 -18.68 -5.27
CA ARG A 126 -14.15 -19.05 -6.16
C ARG A 126 -15.47 -19.25 -5.39
N GLU A 127 -15.44 -20.06 -4.34
CA GLU A 127 -16.64 -20.38 -3.56
C GLU A 127 -17.14 -19.22 -2.71
N CYS A 128 -16.23 -18.48 -2.08
CA CYS A 128 -16.60 -17.37 -1.19
C CYS A 128 -17.06 -16.12 -1.94
N CYS A 129 -16.57 -15.89 -3.16
CA CYS A 129 -16.93 -14.71 -3.95
C CYS A 129 -18.00 -14.98 -5.01
N LYS A 130 -18.60 -16.17 -5.03
CA LYS A 130 -19.71 -16.50 -5.91
C LYS A 130 -20.92 -15.59 -5.62
N GLY A 131 -21.37 -14.85 -6.64
CA GLY A 131 -22.44 -13.85 -6.49
C GLY A 131 -21.94 -12.44 -6.13
N LEU A 132 -20.62 -12.21 -6.19
CA LEU A 132 -20.05 -10.87 -6.07
C LEU A 132 -20.60 -9.95 -7.16
N GLN A 133 -20.94 -8.71 -6.81
CA GLN A 133 -21.58 -7.79 -7.77
C GLN A 133 -20.59 -6.89 -8.50
N ALA A 134 -19.46 -6.54 -7.88
CA ALA A 134 -18.45 -5.68 -8.49
C ALA A 134 -17.04 -5.99 -7.97
N ALA A 135 -16.03 -5.77 -8.81
CA ALA A 135 -14.64 -5.86 -8.41
C ALA A 135 -13.77 -4.83 -9.12
N THR A 136 -12.90 -4.18 -8.36
CA THR A 136 -11.76 -3.43 -8.90
C THR A 136 -10.45 -3.97 -8.34
N VAL A 137 -9.43 -4.02 -9.19
CA VAL A 137 -8.11 -4.55 -8.85
C VAL A 137 -7.00 -3.61 -9.33
N ARG A 138 -5.86 -3.64 -8.67
CA ARG A 138 -4.77 -2.67 -8.92
C ARG A 138 -3.83 -3.06 -10.05
N ASP A 139 -3.82 -4.32 -10.45
CA ASP A 139 -2.87 -4.86 -11.43
C ASP A 139 -3.52 -5.88 -12.37
N GLU A 140 -2.91 -6.05 -13.54
CA GLU A 140 -3.44 -6.93 -14.60
C GLU A 140 -3.42 -8.41 -14.22
N ARG A 141 -2.43 -8.84 -13.42
CA ARG A 141 -2.37 -10.23 -12.93
C ARG A 141 -3.56 -10.55 -12.03
N SER A 142 -3.90 -9.62 -11.15
CA SER A 142 -5.08 -9.72 -10.26
C SER A 142 -6.37 -9.74 -11.06
N ARG A 143 -6.49 -8.93 -12.15
CA ARG A 143 -7.63 -8.92 -13.03
C ARG A 143 -7.83 -10.28 -13.70
N SER A 144 -6.83 -10.74 -14.43
CA SER A 144 -6.89 -12.02 -15.16
C SER A 144 -7.15 -13.20 -14.21
N LEU A 145 -6.56 -13.20 -13.01
CA LEU A 145 -6.78 -14.24 -12.02
C LEU A 145 -8.23 -14.24 -11.52
N LEU A 146 -8.77 -13.07 -11.17
CA LEU A 146 -10.12 -12.97 -10.61
C LEU A 146 -11.20 -13.26 -11.66
N GLU A 147 -11.04 -12.79 -12.91
CA GLU A 147 -11.88 -13.13 -14.04
C GLU A 147 -11.91 -14.65 -14.29
N THR A 148 -10.75 -15.31 -14.25
CA THR A 148 -10.66 -16.78 -14.39
C THR A 148 -11.39 -17.52 -13.27
N LEU A 149 -11.37 -16.97 -12.04
CA LEU A 149 -12.01 -17.62 -10.89
C LEU A 149 -13.51 -17.41 -10.83
N LEU A 150 -14.01 -16.24 -11.24
CA LEU A 150 -15.40 -15.82 -11.01
C LEU A 150 -16.27 -15.78 -12.28
N GLY A 151 -15.69 -15.75 -13.48
CA GLY A 151 -16.37 -15.86 -14.76
C GLY A 151 -17.41 -14.78 -15.06
N ASP A 152 -18.43 -14.68 -14.23
CA ASP A 152 -19.60 -13.83 -14.43
C ASP A 152 -19.47 -12.41 -13.85
N VAL A 153 -18.35 -12.10 -13.22
CA VAL A 153 -18.10 -10.79 -12.58
C VAL A 153 -17.23 -9.92 -13.46
N THR A 154 -17.69 -8.72 -13.78
CA THR A 154 -16.83 -7.72 -14.43
C THR A 154 -15.78 -7.23 -13.43
N VAL A 155 -14.51 -7.50 -13.76
CA VAL A 155 -13.36 -7.05 -12.97
C VAL A 155 -12.72 -5.86 -13.67
N GLU A 156 -12.81 -4.68 -13.09
CA GLU A 156 -12.21 -3.49 -13.67
C GLU A 156 -10.81 -3.26 -13.10
N ARG A 157 -9.86 -2.98 -14.00
CA ARG A 157 -8.53 -2.54 -13.59
C ARG A 157 -8.57 -1.07 -13.18
N SER A 158 -7.99 -0.80 -12.03
CA SER A 158 -7.86 0.53 -11.44
C SER A 158 -6.43 0.74 -10.92
N ALA A 159 -6.23 1.75 -10.09
CA ALA A 159 -5.00 1.92 -9.33
C ALA A 159 -5.30 1.97 -7.82
N ASP A 160 -4.24 1.93 -7.02
CA ASP A 160 -4.35 2.03 -5.58
C ASP A 160 -4.99 3.38 -5.15
N PRO A 161 -6.00 3.38 -4.26
CA PRO A 161 -6.63 4.62 -3.79
C PRO A 161 -5.66 5.63 -3.16
N VAL A 162 -4.52 5.21 -2.63
CA VAL A 162 -3.50 6.11 -2.07
C VAL A 162 -2.96 7.10 -3.10
N PHE A 163 -3.10 6.83 -4.41
CA PHE A 163 -2.83 7.84 -5.43
C PHE A 163 -3.74 9.08 -5.36
N LEU A 164 -4.85 9.01 -4.63
CA LEU A 164 -5.76 10.13 -4.39
C LEU A 164 -5.46 10.90 -3.10
N ILE A 165 -4.49 10.46 -2.31
CA ILE A 165 -4.15 11.12 -1.05
C ILE A 165 -3.67 12.55 -1.31
N ASP A 166 -4.13 13.47 -0.47
CA ASP A 166 -3.69 14.86 -0.55
C ASP A 166 -2.40 15.08 0.22
N GLN A 167 -1.59 16.03 -0.27
CA GLN A 167 -0.42 16.46 0.47
C GLN A 167 -0.87 17.25 1.69
N PRO A 168 -0.43 16.90 2.91
CA PRO A 168 -0.79 17.65 4.10
C PRO A 168 -0.27 19.08 4.00
N ALA A 169 -1.09 20.04 4.36
CA ALA A 169 -0.80 21.48 4.23
C ALA A 169 0.48 21.90 4.99
N ARG A 170 0.81 21.21 6.06
CA ARG A 170 2.03 21.43 6.85
C ARG A 170 2.39 20.16 7.61
N VAL A 171 3.60 19.68 7.41
CA VAL A 171 4.17 18.61 8.23
C VAL A 171 5.28 19.20 9.07
N VAL A 172 5.05 19.29 10.35
CA VAL A 172 6.10 19.61 11.33
C VAL A 172 6.59 18.28 11.87
N VAL A 173 7.73 17.83 11.37
CA VAL A 173 8.43 16.69 11.97
C VAL A 173 9.38 17.25 12.98
N GLY A 174 9.17 16.94 14.25
CA GLY A 174 10.05 17.41 15.32
C GLY A 174 11.52 17.10 15.02
N GLY A 175 12.35 18.12 14.98
CA GLY A 175 13.79 17.98 14.73
C GLY A 175 14.23 18.01 13.26
N LEU A 176 13.31 18.15 12.30
CA LEU A 176 13.65 18.27 10.87
C LEU A 176 13.33 19.66 10.35
N GLY A 177 14.30 20.54 10.30
CA GLY A 177 14.21 21.85 9.66
C GLY A 177 14.46 21.80 8.13
N PRO A 178 14.46 22.97 7.48
CA PRO A 178 14.79 23.08 6.05
C PRO A 178 16.25 22.65 5.74
N GLU A 179 17.13 22.64 6.73
CA GLU A 179 18.53 22.24 6.61
C GLU A 179 18.72 20.76 6.26
N ILE A 180 17.66 19.93 6.32
CA ILE A 180 17.74 18.52 5.92
C ILE A 180 17.69 18.30 4.41
N ASP A 181 17.48 19.32 3.60
CA ASP A 181 17.57 19.19 2.14
C ASP A 181 19.04 19.08 1.68
N PRO A 182 19.32 18.23 0.70
CA PRO A 182 18.40 17.34 -0.03
C PRO A 182 18.10 16.05 0.73
N LEU A 183 16.80 15.76 0.92
CA LEU A 183 16.29 14.61 1.70
C LEU A 183 16.18 13.36 0.85
N VAL A 184 16.67 12.22 1.37
CA VAL A 184 16.39 10.87 0.87
C VAL A 184 15.64 10.08 1.94
N VAL A 185 14.52 9.48 1.56
CA VAL A 185 13.70 8.65 2.46
C VAL A 185 13.90 7.17 2.13
N VAL A 186 14.17 6.36 3.15
CA VAL A 186 14.37 4.90 3.03
C VAL A 186 13.27 4.18 3.81
N CYS A 187 12.43 3.41 3.10
CA CYS A 187 11.36 2.62 3.70
C CYS A 187 11.62 1.12 3.50
N VAL A 188 12.10 0.46 4.53
CA VAL A 188 12.41 -0.97 4.50
C VAL A 188 11.37 -1.80 5.26
N ARG A 189 11.44 -3.12 5.09
CA ARG A 189 10.56 -4.08 5.76
C ARG A 189 11.39 -5.24 6.31
N LYS A 190 11.05 -5.74 7.49
CA LYS A 190 11.61 -6.99 8.00
C LYS A 190 11.09 -8.17 7.18
N THR A 191 11.98 -8.89 6.51
CA THR A 191 11.67 -10.11 5.76
C THR A 191 12.90 -11.02 5.70
N ALA A 192 12.68 -12.33 5.66
CA ALA A 192 13.78 -13.31 5.53
C ALA A 192 14.63 -13.08 4.26
N ALA A 193 14.05 -12.51 3.21
CA ALA A 193 14.76 -12.16 1.98
C ALA A 193 15.83 -11.06 2.17
N PHE A 194 15.86 -10.37 3.31
CA PHE A 194 16.81 -9.30 3.59
C PHE A 194 18.05 -9.70 4.39
N ALA A 195 18.21 -10.97 4.77
CA ALA A 195 19.41 -11.40 5.50
C ALA A 195 20.70 -10.98 4.77
N ASP A 196 20.72 -11.11 3.43
CA ASP A 196 21.86 -10.73 2.58
C ASP A 196 21.77 -9.30 2.02
N GLY A 197 20.65 -8.60 2.20
CA GLY A 197 20.39 -7.27 1.63
C GLY A 197 20.80 -6.10 2.52
N THR A 198 21.06 -6.35 3.80
CA THR A 198 21.37 -5.29 4.77
C THR A 198 22.60 -4.49 4.35
N ASP A 199 23.71 -5.16 4.01
CA ASP A 199 24.96 -4.53 3.59
C ASP A 199 24.81 -3.83 2.22
N LYS A 200 23.98 -4.38 1.33
CA LYS A 200 23.69 -3.82 -0.01
C LYS A 200 22.91 -2.51 0.09
N ILE A 201 21.88 -2.48 0.97
CA ILE A 201 21.11 -1.26 1.21
C ILE A 201 22.00 -0.22 1.88
N ALA A 202 22.82 -0.63 2.86
CA ALA A 202 23.77 0.26 3.53
C ALA A 202 24.77 0.89 2.53
N ALA A 203 25.30 0.12 1.59
CA ALA A 203 26.21 0.64 0.56
C ALA A 203 25.55 1.72 -0.33
N GLY A 204 24.28 1.51 -0.72
CA GLY A 204 23.51 2.51 -1.45
C GLY A 204 23.25 3.78 -0.64
N VAL A 205 22.91 3.62 0.65
CA VAL A 205 22.71 4.73 1.60
C VAL A 205 24.00 5.54 1.79
N ASP A 206 25.13 4.86 2.03
CA ASP A 206 26.42 5.51 2.18
C ASP A 206 26.81 6.31 0.95
N ARG A 207 26.55 5.75 -0.24
CA ARG A 207 26.82 6.44 -1.50
C ARG A 207 26.00 7.72 -1.66
N LEU A 208 24.73 7.71 -1.26
CA LEU A 208 23.89 8.90 -1.30
C LEU A 208 24.36 9.96 -0.29
N ALA A 209 24.78 9.54 0.89
CA ALA A 209 25.35 10.46 1.89
C ALA A 209 26.67 11.09 1.40
N GLU A 210 27.54 10.33 0.73
CA GLU A 210 28.77 10.85 0.08
C GLU A 210 28.46 11.89 -1.02
N LEU A 211 27.29 11.79 -1.65
CA LEU A 211 26.79 12.75 -2.65
C LEU A 211 26.04 13.94 -2.03
N GLY A 212 26.09 14.08 -0.70
CA GLY A 212 25.53 15.21 0.04
C GLY A 212 24.04 15.08 0.40
N ALA A 213 23.45 13.89 0.26
CA ALA A 213 22.07 13.67 0.67
C ALA A 213 21.96 13.42 2.19
N ASN A 214 20.91 13.98 2.79
CA ASN A 214 20.48 13.64 4.14
C ASN A 214 19.55 12.44 4.11
N VAL A 215 20.00 11.30 4.65
CA VAL A 215 19.24 10.05 4.57
C VAL A 215 18.46 9.78 5.85
N VAL A 216 17.18 9.51 5.69
CA VAL A 216 16.22 9.23 6.77
C VAL A 216 15.53 7.91 6.54
N PHE A 217 15.60 7.01 7.53
CA PHE A 217 14.81 5.79 7.55
C PHE A 217 13.42 6.05 8.16
N LEU A 218 12.39 5.63 7.45
CA LEU A 218 10.99 5.85 7.78
C LEU A 218 10.26 4.51 7.93
N PRO A 219 10.04 4.01 9.16
CA PRO A 219 9.44 2.71 9.41
C PRO A 219 7.91 2.76 9.32
N ILE A 220 7.33 2.78 8.12
CA ILE A 220 5.88 2.89 7.88
C ILE A 220 5.09 1.62 8.21
N GLY A 221 5.73 0.52 8.50
CA GLY A 221 5.12 -0.76 8.90
C GLY A 221 5.27 -1.10 10.37
N GLY A 222 5.51 -0.10 11.22
CA GLY A 222 5.59 -0.25 12.67
C GLY A 222 6.93 -0.80 13.18
N ALA A 223 6.93 -1.42 14.36
CA ALA A 223 8.13 -1.83 15.09
C ALA A 223 9.06 -2.77 14.31
N ALA A 224 8.51 -3.69 13.52
CA ALA A 224 9.31 -4.60 12.72
C ALA A 224 10.14 -3.88 11.65
N ASP A 225 9.60 -2.81 11.06
CA ASP A 225 10.33 -1.98 10.09
C ASP A 225 11.39 -1.11 10.79
N ALA A 226 11.11 -0.65 12.00
CA ALA A 226 12.08 0.09 12.81
C ALA A 226 13.28 -0.81 13.18
N GLU A 227 13.05 -2.09 13.54
CA GLU A 227 14.12 -3.06 13.76
C GLU A 227 14.97 -3.29 12.50
N ALA A 228 14.33 -3.48 11.34
CA ALA A 228 15.01 -3.67 10.07
C ALA A 228 15.83 -2.43 9.70
N SER A 229 15.26 -1.24 9.86
CA SER A 229 15.95 0.04 9.65
C SER A 229 17.18 0.17 10.54
N THR A 230 17.03 -0.12 11.83
CA THR A 230 18.14 -0.07 12.79
C THR A 230 19.27 -1.05 12.42
N ALA A 231 18.93 -2.24 11.96
CA ALA A 231 19.92 -3.22 11.52
C ALA A 231 20.74 -2.73 10.32
N ILE A 232 20.12 -2.02 9.38
CA ILE A 232 20.80 -1.43 8.21
C ILE A 232 21.65 -0.22 8.65
N ILE A 233 21.10 0.68 9.47
CA ILE A 233 21.80 1.87 9.98
C ILE A 233 23.12 1.48 10.67
N ARG A 234 23.13 0.39 11.42
CA ARG A 234 24.36 -0.13 12.07
C ARG A 234 25.44 -0.62 11.10
N ARG A 235 25.09 -0.85 9.84
CA ARG A 235 26.02 -1.26 8.77
C ARG A 235 26.50 -0.07 7.94
N CYS A 236 25.82 1.06 8.01
CA CYS A 236 26.24 2.27 7.33
C CYS A 236 27.51 2.85 7.93
N ARG A 237 28.38 3.37 7.09
CA ARG A 237 29.52 4.21 7.47
C ARG A 237 29.09 5.65 7.74
N SER A 238 28.06 6.08 7.05
CA SER A 238 27.35 7.34 7.27
C SER A 238 26.46 7.26 8.52
N THR A 239 25.87 8.38 8.90
CA THR A 239 24.98 8.48 10.08
C THR A 239 23.54 8.82 9.67
N PRO A 240 22.82 7.92 8.95
CA PRO A 240 21.44 8.16 8.60
C PRO A 240 20.56 8.18 9.84
N MET A 241 19.49 8.98 9.80
CA MET A 241 18.56 9.11 10.93
C MET A 241 17.44 8.05 10.84
N LEU A 242 16.96 7.57 11.99
CA LEU A 242 15.71 6.83 12.10
C LEU A 242 14.64 7.79 12.64
N LEU A 243 13.59 8.02 11.88
CA LEU A 243 12.45 8.81 12.31
C LEU A 243 11.26 7.90 12.62
N PRO A 244 10.87 7.77 13.88
CA PRO A 244 9.61 7.14 14.25
C PRO A 244 8.44 7.88 13.59
N VAL A 245 7.47 7.15 13.07
CA VAL A 245 6.28 7.70 12.42
C VAL A 245 5.06 7.08 13.06
N ASP A 246 4.23 7.93 13.61
CA ASP A 246 3.01 7.57 14.33
C ASP A 246 1.72 7.92 13.57
N CYS A 247 1.83 8.71 12.49
CA CYS A 247 0.67 9.11 11.69
C CYS A 247 0.95 9.16 10.18
N THR A 248 -0.09 9.01 9.40
CA THR A 248 -0.05 9.03 7.93
C THR A 248 0.45 10.37 7.40
N ALA A 249 0.02 11.48 7.97
CA ALA A 249 0.40 12.83 7.54
C ALA A 249 1.92 13.07 7.58
N THR A 250 2.60 12.57 8.61
CA THR A 250 4.06 12.66 8.74
C THR A 250 4.75 11.86 7.63
N ALA A 251 4.31 10.63 7.38
CA ALA A 251 4.88 9.79 6.33
C ALA A 251 4.69 10.40 4.94
N VAL A 252 3.48 10.87 4.65
CA VAL A 252 3.13 11.54 3.38
C VAL A 252 3.98 12.79 3.18
N GLY A 253 4.07 13.65 4.21
CA GLY A 253 4.81 14.91 4.11
C GLY A 253 6.32 14.73 3.93
N LEU A 254 6.92 13.73 4.58
CA LEU A 254 8.35 13.43 4.40
C LEU A 254 8.64 12.88 3.01
N ILE A 255 7.83 11.93 2.53
CA ILE A 255 8.01 11.37 1.19
C ILE A 255 7.77 12.45 0.13
N ALA A 256 6.76 13.32 0.28
CA ALA A 256 6.48 14.39 -0.67
C ALA A 256 7.62 15.45 -0.78
N ARG A 257 8.44 15.61 0.26
CA ARG A 257 9.62 16.50 0.27
C ARG A 257 10.90 15.82 -0.24
N ALA A 258 10.92 14.51 -0.29
CA ALA A 258 12.13 13.78 -0.65
C ALA A 258 12.59 14.08 -2.08
N LYS A 259 13.89 14.02 -2.31
CA LYS A 259 14.50 14.09 -3.66
C LYS A 259 14.67 12.70 -4.27
N LEU A 260 14.67 11.66 -3.42
CA LEU A 260 14.72 10.26 -3.82
C LEU A 260 14.12 9.40 -2.71
N VAL A 261 13.45 8.32 -3.07
CA VAL A 261 12.95 7.30 -2.13
C VAL A 261 13.63 5.96 -2.44
N ILE A 262 14.12 5.26 -1.41
CA ILE A 262 14.48 3.85 -1.51
C ILE A 262 13.35 3.06 -0.84
N GLY A 263 12.64 2.22 -1.62
CA GLY A 263 11.41 1.58 -1.15
C GLY A 263 11.39 0.07 -1.32
N VAL A 264 11.15 -0.62 -0.20
CA VAL A 264 10.70 -2.01 -0.14
C VAL A 264 9.18 -2.05 -0.01
N ARG A 265 8.63 -1.14 0.80
CA ARG A 265 7.20 -1.01 1.04
C ARG A 265 6.50 -0.42 -0.17
N LEU A 266 5.47 -1.14 -0.68
CA LEU A 266 4.70 -0.72 -1.85
C LEU A 266 4.12 0.69 -1.69
N HIS A 267 3.52 1.02 -0.53
CA HIS A 267 2.92 2.32 -0.30
C HIS A 267 3.95 3.46 -0.25
N ALA A 268 5.22 3.20 0.13
CA ALA A 268 6.28 4.20 0.00
C ALA A 268 6.54 4.56 -1.47
N LEU A 269 6.52 3.56 -2.37
CA LEU A 269 6.68 3.78 -3.81
C LEU A 269 5.45 4.45 -4.42
N ILE A 270 4.24 4.06 -3.99
CA ILE A 270 2.99 4.72 -4.42
C ILE A 270 3.01 6.20 -4.04
N LEU A 271 3.42 6.55 -2.82
CA LEU A 271 3.56 7.94 -2.40
C LEU A 271 4.66 8.67 -3.19
N ALA A 272 5.80 8.03 -3.42
CA ALA A 272 6.86 8.61 -4.25
C ALA A 272 6.31 8.96 -5.64
N ILE A 273 5.60 8.04 -6.29
CA ILE A 273 4.96 8.28 -7.58
C ILE A 273 3.92 9.40 -7.45
N ARG A 274 3.03 9.34 -6.45
CA ARG A 274 1.96 10.32 -6.24
C ARG A 274 2.48 11.77 -6.18
N PHE A 275 3.65 11.97 -5.60
CA PHE A 275 4.26 13.29 -5.43
C PHE A 275 5.39 13.61 -6.42
N GLY A 276 5.55 12.79 -7.46
CA GLY A 276 6.56 13.01 -8.49
C GLY A 276 7.99 12.81 -8.00
N VAL A 277 8.19 12.05 -6.93
CA VAL A 277 9.51 11.77 -6.36
C VAL A 277 10.12 10.54 -7.01
N PRO A 278 11.32 10.61 -7.58
CA PRO A 278 12.05 9.46 -8.09
C PRO A 278 12.31 8.42 -7.00
N PHE A 279 12.46 7.16 -7.39
CA PHE A 279 12.70 6.11 -6.41
C PHE A 279 13.62 5.00 -6.91
N LEU A 280 14.18 4.25 -5.97
CA LEU A 280 14.82 2.97 -6.19
C LEU A 280 14.00 1.89 -5.49
N ALA A 281 13.42 0.99 -6.27
CA ALA A 281 12.64 -0.11 -5.74
C ALA A 281 13.53 -1.27 -5.28
N ILE A 282 13.08 -2.02 -4.28
CA ILE A 282 13.65 -3.31 -3.90
C ILE A 282 12.52 -4.35 -4.03
N PRO A 283 12.45 -5.07 -5.16
CA PRO A 283 11.33 -5.92 -5.52
C PRO A 283 11.40 -7.29 -4.80
N TYR A 284 11.02 -7.32 -3.55
CA TYR A 284 10.89 -8.57 -2.78
C TYR A 284 9.52 -9.26 -3.01
N ASP A 285 8.55 -8.51 -3.51
CA ASP A 285 7.17 -8.95 -3.78
C ASP A 285 6.82 -8.60 -5.24
N PRO A 286 6.16 -9.49 -5.99
CA PRO A 286 5.75 -9.23 -7.37
C PRO A 286 4.96 -7.94 -7.60
N LYS A 287 4.28 -7.43 -6.58
CA LYS A 287 3.53 -6.16 -6.65
C LYS A 287 4.42 -4.94 -6.88
N VAL A 288 5.66 -4.98 -6.37
CA VAL A 288 6.64 -3.90 -6.58
C VAL A 288 7.08 -3.88 -8.02
N SER A 289 7.42 -5.04 -8.59
CA SER A 289 7.79 -5.16 -10.01
C SER A 289 6.63 -4.73 -10.92
N ALA A 290 5.41 -5.20 -10.63
CA ALA A 290 4.23 -4.84 -11.39
C ALA A 290 3.96 -3.32 -11.37
N LEU A 291 4.15 -2.65 -10.24
CA LEU A 291 4.01 -1.19 -10.15
C LEU A 291 5.03 -0.47 -11.04
N CYS A 292 6.30 -0.91 -11.01
CA CYS A 292 7.35 -0.34 -11.86
C CYS A 292 7.07 -0.55 -13.36
N GLU A 293 6.60 -1.74 -13.74
CA GLU A 293 6.19 -2.08 -15.11
C GLU A 293 5.01 -1.22 -15.57
N ASP A 294 3.99 -1.07 -14.72
CA ASP A 294 2.77 -0.30 -15.02
C ASP A 294 3.05 1.18 -15.33
N ILE A 295 4.05 1.75 -14.68
CA ILE A 295 4.42 3.16 -14.94
C ILE A 295 5.55 3.30 -15.99
N GLY A 296 6.13 2.20 -16.47
CA GLY A 296 7.28 2.20 -17.38
C GLY A 296 8.54 2.77 -16.72
N TYR A 297 8.80 2.42 -15.47
CA TYR A 297 9.90 3.01 -14.70
C TYR A 297 11.27 2.55 -15.23
N PRO A 298 12.19 3.46 -15.61
CA PRO A 298 13.37 3.14 -16.38
C PRO A 298 14.58 2.73 -15.54
N LEU A 299 14.51 2.87 -14.20
CA LEU A 299 15.64 2.49 -13.35
C LEU A 299 15.57 1.03 -12.95
N PRO A 300 16.72 0.36 -12.88
CA PRO A 300 16.81 -0.95 -12.26
C PRO A 300 16.47 -0.87 -10.76
N ALA A 301 16.17 -2.01 -10.18
CA ALA A 301 16.08 -2.11 -8.71
C ALA A 301 17.42 -1.73 -8.07
N LEU A 302 17.38 -1.16 -6.85
CA LEU A 302 18.60 -0.97 -6.06
C LEU A 302 19.31 -2.31 -5.86
N TRP A 303 18.53 -3.33 -5.58
CA TRP A 303 18.94 -4.72 -5.43
C TRP A 303 17.72 -5.62 -5.58
N THR A 304 17.90 -6.82 -6.14
CA THR A 304 16.83 -7.80 -6.31
C THR A 304 17.09 -9.01 -5.41
N PRO A 305 16.25 -9.23 -4.38
CA PRO A 305 16.39 -10.40 -3.50
C PRO A 305 16.35 -11.71 -4.29
N GLY A 306 17.31 -12.60 -4.00
CA GLY A 306 17.37 -13.93 -4.64
C GLY A 306 17.85 -13.94 -6.10
N ALA A 307 18.34 -12.83 -6.64
CA ALA A 307 19.03 -12.82 -7.92
C ALA A 307 20.30 -13.70 -7.88
N ARG A 308 20.66 -14.31 -9.04
CA ARG A 308 21.86 -15.12 -9.10
C ARG A 308 23.10 -14.28 -8.81
N SER A 309 24.03 -14.81 -8.01
CA SER A 309 25.32 -14.16 -7.73
C SER A 309 26.01 -13.77 -9.04
N GLY A 310 26.38 -12.48 -9.16
CA GLY A 310 27.03 -11.91 -10.35
C GLY A 310 26.08 -11.26 -11.38
N SER A 311 24.77 -11.41 -11.25
CA SER A 311 23.78 -10.67 -12.06
C SER A 311 23.23 -9.44 -11.33
N GLU A 312 23.64 -9.24 -10.09
CA GLU A 312 23.24 -8.12 -9.26
C GLU A 312 24.11 -6.91 -9.60
N GLY A 313 23.47 -5.79 -9.99
CA GLY A 313 24.19 -4.53 -10.13
C GLY A 313 24.79 -4.07 -8.78
N ASP A 314 25.77 -3.19 -8.82
CA ASP A 314 26.33 -2.55 -7.63
C ASP A 314 25.28 -1.57 -7.02
N PRO A 315 24.82 -1.79 -5.78
CA PRO A 315 23.83 -0.92 -5.13
C PRO A 315 24.31 0.53 -4.98
N ALA A 316 25.60 0.75 -4.74
CA ALA A 316 26.17 2.09 -4.66
C ALA A 316 26.13 2.80 -6.03
N GLU A 317 26.41 2.08 -7.12
CA GLU A 317 26.30 2.62 -8.46
C GLU A 317 24.86 2.88 -8.88
N ALA A 318 23.92 1.99 -8.53
CA ALA A 318 22.49 2.21 -8.76
C ALA A 318 21.99 3.45 -8.01
N ALA A 319 22.40 3.64 -6.76
CA ALA A 319 22.09 4.81 -5.96
C ALA A 319 22.67 6.10 -6.58
N ARG A 320 23.93 6.08 -7.03
CA ARG A 320 24.56 7.20 -7.71
C ARG A 320 23.81 7.56 -9.00
N ALA A 321 23.54 6.60 -9.85
CA ALA A 321 22.86 6.81 -11.12
C ALA A 321 21.44 7.40 -10.92
N ALA A 322 20.71 6.93 -9.90
CA ALA A 322 19.40 7.48 -9.56
C ALA A 322 19.51 8.93 -9.08
N TRP A 323 20.49 9.22 -8.24
CA TRP A 323 20.71 10.57 -7.71
C TRP A 323 21.05 11.58 -8.80
N GLU A 324 21.95 11.24 -9.71
CA GLU A 324 22.38 12.10 -10.83
C GLU A 324 21.23 12.36 -11.81
N ARG A 325 20.34 11.39 -12.02
CA ARG A 325 19.21 11.48 -12.95
C ARG A 325 17.89 11.97 -12.32
N ARG A 326 17.88 12.26 -11.02
CA ARG A 326 16.64 12.50 -10.24
C ARG A 326 15.71 13.57 -10.83
N GLU A 327 16.26 14.66 -11.38
CA GLU A 327 15.44 15.73 -11.94
C GLU A 327 14.68 15.30 -13.19
N GLY A 328 15.35 14.59 -14.10
CA GLY A 328 14.68 14.03 -15.29
C GLY A 328 13.69 12.93 -14.95
N LEU A 329 13.99 12.11 -13.93
CA LEU A 329 13.09 11.07 -13.44
C LEU A 329 11.84 11.65 -12.77
N ALA A 330 11.96 12.79 -12.09
CA ALA A 330 10.83 13.45 -11.44
C ALA A 330 9.72 13.83 -12.45
N THR A 331 10.10 14.28 -13.65
CA THR A 331 9.15 14.59 -14.73
C THR A 331 8.37 13.34 -15.16
N LEU A 332 9.09 12.23 -15.43
CA LEU A 332 8.47 10.95 -15.82
C LEU A 332 7.54 10.42 -14.73
N VAL A 333 7.98 10.44 -13.48
CA VAL A 333 7.18 9.98 -12.32
C VAL A 333 5.96 10.87 -12.13
N GLY A 334 6.08 12.20 -12.33
CA GLY A 334 4.96 13.15 -12.28
C GLY A 334 3.89 12.87 -13.34
N GLU A 335 4.29 12.51 -14.57
CA GLU A 335 3.35 12.09 -15.62
C GLU A 335 2.65 10.77 -15.24
N ALA A 336 3.38 9.81 -14.69
CA ALA A 336 2.80 8.57 -14.18
C ALA A 336 1.80 8.83 -13.05
N ALA A 337 2.10 9.75 -12.13
CA ALA A 337 1.21 10.14 -11.04
C ALA A 337 -0.16 10.61 -11.55
N MET A 338 -0.20 11.42 -12.59
CA MET A 338 -1.46 11.89 -13.20
C MET A 338 -2.29 10.73 -13.75
N ARG A 339 -1.65 9.80 -14.49
CA ARG A 339 -2.33 8.61 -15.02
C ARG A 339 -2.88 7.71 -13.92
N MET A 340 -2.07 7.46 -12.87
CA MET A 340 -2.48 6.62 -11.74
C MET A 340 -3.58 7.25 -10.91
N ARG A 341 -3.59 8.57 -10.75
CA ARG A 341 -4.67 9.29 -10.07
C ARG A 341 -6.01 9.11 -10.81
N VAL A 342 -6.04 9.31 -12.11
CA VAL A 342 -7.24 9.06 -12.92
C VAL A 342 -7.70 7.59 -12.82
N SER A 343 -6.76 6.66 -12.87
CA SER A 343 -7.06 5.24 -12.72
C SER A 343 -7.61 4.91 -11.33
N ALA A 344 -7.13 5.55 -10.26
CA ALA A 344 -7.61 5.32 -8.90
C ALA A 344 -9.07 5.79 -8.68
N GLU A 345 -9.51 6.85 -9.37
CA GLU A 345 -10.92 7.31 -9.31
C GLU A 345 -11.90 6.25 -9.83
N ARG A 346 -11.48 5.36 -10.74
CA ARG A 346 -12.32 4.27 -11.26
C ARG A 346 -12.87 3.35 -10.18
N ASN A 347 -12.15 3.19 -9.06
CA ASN A 347 -12.67 2.41 -7.93
C ASN A 347 -14.01 2.97 -7.44
N PHE A 348 -14.08 4.27 -7.33
CA PHE A 348 -15.27 4.97 -6.84
C PHE A 348 -16.35 5.09 -7.92
N GLU A 349 -16.00 5.18 -9.19
CA GLU A 349 -16.96 5.12 -10.30
C GLU A 349 -17.68 3.77 -10.37
N VAL A 350 -16.95 2.66 -10.16
CA VAL A 350 -17.54 1.32 -10.05
C VAL A 350 -18.47 1.23 -8.85
N LEU A 351 -18.03 1.77 -7.70
CA LEU A 351 -18.86 1.82 -6.50
C LEU A 351 -20.13 2.65 -6.73
N ASP A 352 -20.05 3.79 -7.39
CA ASP A 352 -21.20 4.63 -7.71
C ASP A 352 -22.23 3.90 -8.57
N ARG A 353 -21.77 3.09 -9.54
CA ARG A 353 -22.65 2.23 -10.33
C ARG A 353 -23.33 1.17 -9.48
N LEU A 354 -22.58 0.50 -8.62
CA LEU A 354 -23.11 -0.50 -7.69
C LEU A 354 -24.13 0.13 -6.72
N ALA A 355 -23.89 1.31 -6.22
CA ALA A 355 -24.78 1.98 -5.27
C ALA A 355 -26.13 2.36 -5.87
N LYS A 356 -26.21 2.66 -7.17
CA LYS A 356 -27.43 3.06 -7.89
C LYS A 356 -28.34 1.89 -8.23
N VAL A 357 -27.85 0.69 -8.35
CA VAL A 357 -28.63 -0.54 -8.60
C VAL A 357 -29.31 -0.98 -7.30
#